data_560f9fd598d3bc40d64e2e09e399903f
#
_entry.id   560f9fd598d3bc40d64e2e09e399903f
#
_cell.length_a   1.000
_cell.length_b   1.000
_cell.length_c   1.000
_cell.angle_alpha   90.00
_cell.angle_beta   90.00
_cell.angle_gamma   90.00
#
_symmetry.space_group_name_H-M   'P 1'
#
loop_
_entity.id
_entity.type
_entity.pdbx_description
1 polymer ?
#
loop_
_entity_poly.entity_id
_entity_poly.type
_entity_poly.pdbx_seq_one_letter_code
_entity_poly.pdbx_strand_id
1 'polypeptide(L)'
;MQTFPNDGAMPSNDEYFPPPGGFRFGFFTLPPAGTGLPPDERFDASSALTEMEERLPGLVKYMEPDAPGMHTTPTVDIDLVVSGQVILELDNDAMVTLGPGDTVVQNGTRHRWRNEGTTPVTLAYFICGAGHARF
;
A
#
# COMPACT_ATOMS: atom_id res chain seq x y z
N MET A 1 -10.62 -22.57 4.05
CA MET A 1 -11.70 -21.56 4.13
C MET A 1 -11.53 -20.83 5.45
N GLN A 2 -11.32 -19.52 5.40
CA GLN A 2 -11.20 -18.73 6.63
C GLN A 2 -12.61 -18.53 7.21
N THR A 3 -12.81 -18.92 8.46
CA THR A 3 -14.07 -18.68 9.18
C THR A 3 -13.92 -17.44 10.03
N PHE A 4 -14.86 -16.52 9.90
CA PHE A 4 -14.92 -15.34 10.76
C PHE A 4 -15.85 -15.64 11.95
N PRO A 5 -15.50 -15.18 13.17
CA PRO A 5 -16.43 -15.23 14.27
C PRO A 5 -17.67 -14.38 13.94
N ASN A 6 -18.84 -14.89 14.28
CA ASN A 6 -20.12 -14.19 14.08
C ASN A 6 -20.57 -13.40 15.32
N ASP A 7 -19.64 -13.10 16.22
CA ASP A 7 -19.82 -12.36 17.49
C ASP A 7 -19.54 -10.87 17.37
N GLY A 8 -19.20 -10.39 16.16
CA GLY A 8 -18.82 -9.00 15.91
C GLY A 8 -17.42 -8.64 16.37
N ALA A 9 -16.63 -9.59 16.84
CA ALA A 9 -15.25 -9.35 17.22
C ALA A 9 -14.39 -9.05 15.98
N MET A 10 -13.49 -8.08 16.13
CA MET A 10 -12.47 -7.83 15.10
C MET A 10 -11.52 -9.04 15.02
N PRO A 11 -11.31 -9.63 13.83
CA PRO A 11 -10.29 -10.65 13.70
C PRO A 11 -8.92 -10.05 14.02
N SER A 12 -8.12 -10.74 14.84
CA SER A 12 -6.73 -10.39 15.06
C SER A 12 -5.94 -10.77 13.80
N ASN A 13 -5.34 -9.78 13.15
CA ASN A 13 -4.39 -10.01 12.08
C ASN A 13 -3.01 -9.55 12.54
N ASP A 14 -2.09 -10.47 12.65
CA ASP A 14 -0.70 -10.18 12.99
C ASP A 14 0.08 -9.59 11.80
N GLU A 15 -0.50 -9.62 10.60
CA GLU A 15 0.06 -9.07 9.39
C GLU A 15 -0.93 -8.15 8.66
N TYR A 16 -0.37 -7.09 8.04
CA TYR A 16 -1.17 -6.13 7.27
C TYR A 16 -1.83 -6.76 6.05
N PHE A 17 -1.10 -7.59 5.29
CA PHE A 17 -1.66 -8.28 4.14
C PHE A 17 -2.38 -9.56 4.55
N PRO A 18 -3.65 -9.74 4.13
CA PRO A 18 -4.43 -10.90 4.52
C PRO A 18 -3.90 -12.18 3.87
N PRO A 19 -4.09 -13.34 4.55
CA PRO A 19 -3.78 -14.63 3.95
C PRO A 19 -4.73 -14.95 2.79
N PRO A 20 -4.41 -15.95 1.94
CA PRO A 20 -5.29 -16.36 0.85
C PRO A 20 -6.74 -16.56 1.29
N GLY A 21 -7.68 -15.91 0.62
CA GLY A 21 -9.11 -15.91 0.94
C GLY A 21 -9.52 -14.92 2.05
N GLY A 22 -8.57 -14.29 2.71
CA GLY A 22 -8.83 -13.16 3.60
C GLY A 22 -8.93 -11.85 2.83
N PHE A 23 -9.47 -10.82 3.46
CA PHE A 23 -9.56 -9.50 2.85
C PHE A 23 -9.38 -8.40 3.88
N ARG A 24 -9.04 -7.20 3.39
CA ARG A 24 -8.98 -5.95 4.16
C ARG A 24 -9.55 -4.82 3.32
N PHE A 25 -10.34 -3.98 3.94
CA PHE A 25 -10.81 -2.73 3.35
C PHE A 25 -10.36 -1.57 4.22
N GLY A 26 -9.96 -0.46 3.58
CA GLY A 26 -9.55 0.73 4.31
C GLY A 26 -9.26 1.90 3.38
N PHE A 27 -8.67 2.91 3.98
CA PHE A 27 -8.21 4.11 3.29
C PHE A 27 -6.76 4.37 3.64
N PHE A 28 -6.00 4.89 2.69
CA PHE A 28 -4.71 5.47 2.99
C PHE A 28 -4.58 6.85 2.35
N THR A 29 -3.82 7.71 3.00
CA THR A 29 -3.54 9.06 2.50
C THR A 29 -2.06 9.19 2.23
N LEU A 30 -1.74 9.57 1.00
CA LEU A 30 -0.37 9.82 0.56
C LEU A 30 -0.13 11.32 0.56
N PRO A 31 0.76 11.83 1.44
CA PRO A 31 1.11 13.24 1.46
C PRO A 31 1.87 13.65 0.20
N PRO A 32 1.90 14.94 -0.14
CA PRO A 32 2.75 15.44 -1.22
C PRO A 32 4.22 15.09 -1.00
N ALA A 33 4.94 14.79 -2.08
CA ALA A 33 6.36 14.54 -2.02
C ALA A 33 7.09 15.71 -1.37
N GLY A 34 8.00 15.43 -0.42
CA GLY A 34 8.79 16.43 0.28
C GLY A 34 8.09 17.16 1.44
N THR A 35 6.81 16.89 1.72
CA THR A 35 6.08 17.56 2.81
C THR A 35 5.98 16.74 4.09
N GLY A 36 6.36 15.48 4.06
CA GLY A 36 6.17 14.55 5.16
C GLY A 36 7.28 14.50 6.21
N LEU A 37 8.43 15.12 5.94
CA LEU A 37 9.59 15.02 6.82
C LEU A 37 10.29 16.38 6.88
N PRO A 38 10.53 16.93 8.10
CA PRO A 38 11.47 18.03 8.22
C PRO A 38 12.82 17.53 7.70
N PRO A 39 13.62 18.41 7.06
CA PRO A 39 14.99 18.12 6.71
C PRO A 39 15.80 18.10 8.03
N ASP A 40 15.53 17.14 8.87
CA ASP A 40 16.36 16.88 10.05
C ASP A 40 17.46 15.91 9.58
N GLU A 41 18.71 16.29 9.83
CA GLU A 41 19.92 15.50 9.56
C GLU A 41 19.91 14.12 10.28
N ARG A 42 18.83 13.80 10.99
CA ARG A 42 18.59 12.56 11.74
C ARG A 42 17.58 11.60 11.07
N PHE A 43 17.21 11.85 9.81
CA PHE A 43 16.37 10.88 9.12
C PHE A 43 17.19 9.60 8.88
N ASP A 44 17.03 8.67 9.78
CA ASP A 44 17.56 7.32 9.63
C ASP A 44 16.52 6.45 8.89
N ALA A 45 16.91 5.98 7.71
CA ALA A 45 16.08 5.07 6.92
C ALA A 45 15.67 3.82 7.71
N SER A 46 16.51 3.37 8.64
CA SER A 46 16.22 2.22 9.51
C SER A 46 15.09 2.53 10.49
N SER A 47 15.04 3.74 11.04
CA SER A 47 13.96 4.19 11.93
C SER A 47 12.63 4.29 11.19
N ALA A 48 12.63 4.76 9.94
CA ALA A 48 11.44 4.82 9.10
C ALA A 48 10.88 3.44 8.78
N LEU A 49 11.75 2.47 8.47
CA LEU A 49 11.36 1.08 8.25
C LEU A 49 10.81 0.43 9.53
N THR A 50 11.40 0.73 10.69
CA THR A 50 10.91 0.23 11.97
C THR A 50 9.52 0.78 12.26
N GLU A 51 9.30 2.09 12.10
CA GLU A 51 7.97 2.70 12.29
C GLU A 51 6.93 2.13 11.31
N MET A 52 7.33 1.90 10.06
CA MET A 52 6.46 1.28 9.06
C MET A 52 6.07 -0.15 9.46
N GLU A 53 7.02 -0.96 9.95
CA GLU A 53 6.73 -2.32 10.41
C GLU A 53 5.85 -2.34 11.66
N GLU A 54 6.03 -1.38 12.59
CA GLU A 54 5.17 -1.25 13.77
C GLU A 54 3.73 -0.88 13.42
N ARG A 55 3.54 0.04 12.45
CA ARG A 55 2.21 0.50 12.01
C ARG A 55 1.53 -0.45 11.04
N LEU A 56 2.29 -1.09 10.19
CA LEU A 56 1.83 -1.97 9.11
C LEU A 56 2.65 -3.27 9.12
N PRO A 57 2.43 -4.15 10.11
CA PRO A 57 3.22 -5.37 10.27
C PRO A 57 3.24 -6.22 9.00
N GLY A 58 4.43 -6.65 8.59
CA GLY A 58 4.65 -7.47 7.41
C GLY A 58 4.67 -6.70 6.08
N LEU A 59 4.55 -5.37 6.09
CA LEU A 59 4.68 -4.57 4.86
C LEU A 59 6.13 -4.50 4.39
N VAL A 60 7.06 -4.29 5.32
CA VAL A 60 8.48 -4.04 5.00
C VAL A 60 9.11 -5.18 4.21
N LYS A 61 8.72 -6.43 4.47
CA LYS A 61 9.25 -7.59 3.75
C LYS A 61 8.95 -7.60 2.24
N TYR A 62 7.95 -6.83 1.81
CA TYR A 62 7.57 -6.71 0.40
C TYR A 62 8.16 -5.48 -0.28
N MET A 63 8.76 -4.56 0.50
CA MET A 63 9.40 -3.36 -0.03
C MET A 63 10.76 -3.69 -0.63
N GLU A 64 11.10 -3.02 -1.73
CA GLU A 64 12.37 -3.19 -2.40
C GLU A 64 13.42 -2.21 -1.86
N PRO A 65 14.55 -2.69 -1.32
CA PRO A 65 15.58 -1.81 -0.76
C PRO A 65 16.20 -0.85 -1.78
N ASP A 66 16.37 -1.32 -3.02
CA ASP A 66 17.02 -0.56 -4.10
C ASP A 66 16.05 0.32 -4.91
N ALA A 67 14.76 0.22 -4.63
CA ALA A 67 13.70 0.99 -5.30
C ALA A 67 12.68 1.51 -4.27
N PRO A 68 12.98 2.58 -3.54
CA PRO A 68 12.14 3.07 -2.44
C PRO A 68 10.67 3.25 -2.85
N GLY A 69 9.77 2.66 -2.07
CA GLY A 69 8.33 2.66 -2.30
C GLY A 69 7.82 1.59 -3.27
N MET A 70 8.71 0.96 -4.04
CA MET A 70 8.34 -0.13 -4.93
C MET A 70 8.12 -1.42 -4.13
N HIS A 71 7.04 -2.12 -4.43
CA HIS A 71 6.68 -3.36 -3.74
C HIS A 71 5.83 -4.29 -4.60
N THR A 72 5.80 -5.55 -4.19
CA THR A 72 4.97 -6.61 -4.79
C THR A 72 4.39 -7.45 -3.67
N THR A 73 3.07 -7.62 -3.63
CA THR A 73 2.36 -8.31 -2.55
C THR A 73 1.61 -9.55 -3.07
N PRO A 74 1.43 -10.59 -2.23
CA PRO A 74 0.65 -11.76 -2.60
C PRO A 74 -0.86 -11.50 -2.45
N THR A 75 -1.34 -10.48 -3.17
CA THR A 75 -2.72 -10.00 -3.06
C THR A 75 -3.29 -9.63 -4.42
N VAL A 76 -4.61 -9.54 -4.47
CA VAL A 76 -5.31 -8.78 -5.49
C VAL A 76 -5.93 -7.57 -4.80
N ASP A 77 -5.54 -6.39 -5.25
CA ASP A 77 -5.98 -5.14 -4.66
C ASP A 77 -6.90 -4.40 -5.63
N ILE A 78 -7.95 -3.82 -5.12
CA ILE A 78 -8.83 -2.90 -5.85
C ILE A 78 -8.69 -1.55 -5.17
N ASP A 79 -8.18 -0.58 -5.89
CA ASP A 79 -7.95 0.77 -5.40
C ASP A 79 -8.86 1.76 -6.10
N LEU A 80 -9.43 2.68 -5.34
CA LEU A 80 -10.27 3.78 -5.82
C LEU A 80 -9.66 5.10 -5.34
N VAL A 81 -9.35 6.00 -6.26
CA VAL A 81 -8.97 7.37 -5.90
C VAL A 81 -10.21 8.14 -5.43
N VAL A 82 -10.19 8.52 -4.15
CA VAL A 82 -11.28 9.27 -3.51
C VAL A 82 -11.08 10.77 -3.68
N SER A 83 -9.85 11.25 -3.48
CA SER A 83 -9.50 12.66 -3.63
C SER A 83 -8.04 12.86 -4.00
N GLY A 84 -7.76 13.95 -4.68
CA GLY A 84 -6.43 14.30 -5.17
C GLY A 84 -6.07 13.58 -6.47
N GLN A 85 -4.81 13.73 -6.89
CA GLN A 85 -4.26 13.10 -8.09
C GLN A 85 -3.00 12.34 -7.73
N VAL A 86 -2.90 11.10 -8.17
CA VAL A 86 -1.81 10.19 -7.84
C VAL A 86 -1.20 9.60 -9.10
N ILE A 87 0.10 9.31 -9.06
CA ILE A 87 0.80 8.57 -10.10
C ILE A 87 1.00 7.13 -9.60
N LEU A 88 0.53 6.17 -10.38
CA LEU A 88 0.87 4.78 -10.24
C LEU A 88 2.05 4.48 -11.17
N GLU A 89 3.16 4.06 -10.60
CA GLU A 89 4.36 3.65 -11.33
C GLU A 89 4.47 2.13 -11.31
N LEU A 90 4.73 1.56 -12.46
CA LEU A 90 4.87 0.13 -12.73
C LEU A 90 6.30 -0.20 -13.20
N ASP A 91 6.50 -1.43 -13.67
CA ASP A 91 7.76 -1.84 -14.29
C ASP A 91 8.08 -1.04 -15.56
N ASN A 92 9.38 -0.95 -15.87
CA ASN A 92 9.91 -0.29 -17.05
C ASN A 92 9.53 1.19 -17.17
N ASP A 93 9.47 1.88 -16.03
CA ASP A 93 9.11 3.30 -15.92
C ASP A 93 7.71 3.63 -16.48
N ALA A 94 6.85 2.63 -16.63
CA ALA A 94 5.48 2.86 -17.03
C ALA A 94 4.72 3.58 -15.90
N MET A 95 4.08 4.69 -16.24
CA MET A 95 3.34 5.52 -15.29
C MET A 95 1.96 5.85 -15.82
N VAL A 96 1.00 5.92 -14.91
CA VAL A 96 -0.34 6.42 -15.19
C VAL A 96 -0.76 7.40 -14.08
N THR A 97 -1.32 8.52 -14.49
CA THR A 97 -1.90 9.51 -13.58
C THR A 97 -3.37 9.21 -13.38
N LEU A 98 -3.78 9.12 -12.13
CA LEU A 98 -5.14 8.79 -11.72
C LEU A 98 -5.73 9.92 -10.89
N GLY A 99 -7.01 10.19 -11.10
CA GLY A 99 -7.79 11.20 -10.39
C GLY A 99 -9.03 10.61 -9.71
N PRO A 100 -9.81 11.46 -8.99
CA PRO A 100 -10.99 11.00 -8.25
C PRO A 100 -11.97 10.23 -9.13
N GLY A 101 -12.37 9.04 -8.66
CA GLY A 101 -13.25 8.12 -9.39
C GLY A 101 -12.52 7.08 -10.24
N ASP A 102 -11.22 7.25 -10.50
CA ASP A 102 -10.44 6.23 -11.19
C ASP A 102 -10.19 5.03 -10.28
N THR A 103 -10.22 3.85 -10.86
CA THR A 103 -9.99 2.58 -10.17
C THR A 103 -8.85 1.81 -10.80
N VAL A 104 -8.15 1.06 -9.96
CA VAL A 104 -7.06 0.16 -10.37
C VAL A 104 -7.27 -1.21 -9.78
N VAL A 105 -6.96 -2.25 -10.54
CA VAL A 105 -6.82 -3.61 -10.03
C VAL A 105 -5.35 -3.99 -10.10
N GLN A 106 -4.72 -4.21 -8.94
CA GLN A 106 -3.36 -4.74 -8.81
C GLN A 106 -3.45 -6.25 -8.57
N ASN A 107 -2.96 -7.03 -9.50
CA ASN A 107 -2.95 -8.50 -9.40
C ASN A 107 -1.53 -9.01 -9.16
N GLY A 108 -1.01 -8.81 -7.95
CA GLY A 108 0.38 -9.11 -7.63
C GLY A 108 1.38 -8.31 -8.48
N THR A 109 0.98 -7.14 -8.91
CA THR A 109 1.77 -6.27 -9.79
C THR A 109 2.81 -5.51 -8.98
N ARG A 110 4.05 -5.49 -9.44
CA ARG A 110 5.09 -4.64 -8.88
C ARG A 110 4.75 -3.18 -9.15
N HIS A 111 4.64 -2.35 -8.11
CA HIS A 111 4.20 -0.96 -8.24
C HIS A 111 4.65 -0.08 -7.08
N ARG A 112 4.53 1.24 -7.28
CA ARG A 112 4.54 2.24 -6.22
C ARG A 112 3.58 3.38 -6.52
N TRP A 113 3.13 4.03 -5.46
CA TRP A 113 2.30 5.22 -5.51
C TRP A 113 3.15 6.47 -5.31
N ARG A 114 2.93 7.50 -6.13
CA ARG A 114 3.64 8.78 -6.03
C ARG A 114 2.65 9.94 -6.04
N ASN A 115 2.84 10.86 -5.12
CA ASN A 115 2.12 12.13 -5.09
C ASN A 115 3.11 13.28 -5.39
N GLU A 116 3.16 13.70 -6.61
CA GLU A 116 4.00 14.83 -7.07
C GLU A 116 3.23 16.17 -7.04
N GLY A 117 1.99 16.14 -6.55
CA GLY A 117 1.16 17.33 -6.39
C GLY A 117 1.47 18.10 -5.10
N THR A 118 0.59 19.04 -4.78
CA THR A 118 0.71 19.91 -3.60
C THR A 118 -0.33 19.62 -2.52
N THR A 119 -1.25 18.71 -2.78
CA THR A 119 -2.31 18.30 -1.84
C THR A 119 -2.24 16.81 -1.56
N PRO A 120 -2.66 16.36 -0.36
CA PRO A 120 -2.75 14.93 -0.07
C PRO A 120 -3.69 14.20 -1.03
N VAL A 121 -3.39 12.95 -1.29
CA VAL A 121 -4.22 12.03 -2.07
C VAL A 121 -4.79 10.97 -1.15
N THR A 122 -6.08 10.71 -1.23
CA THR A 122 -6.72 9.63 -0.49
C THR A 122 -7.22 8.56 -1.45
N LEU A 123 -6.84 7.32 -1.17
CA LEU A 123 -7.33 6.13 -1.86
C LEU A 123 -8.11 5.25 -0.88
N ALA A 124 -9.23 4.70 -1.35
CA ALA A 124 -9.88 3.56 -0.72
C ALA A 124 -9.29 2.29 -1.34
N TYR A 125 -9.01 1.29 -0.53
CA TYR A 125 -8.48 0.02 -0.99
C TYR A 125 -9.28 -1.17 -0.47
N PHE A 126 -9.40 -2.19 -1.30
CA PHE A 126 -9.84 -3.52 -0.93
C PHE A 126 -8.76 -4.52 -1.32
N ILE A 127 -8.14 -5.14 -0.33
CA ILE A 127 -7.04 -6.09 -0.50
C ILE A 127 -7.58 -7.49 -0.24
N CYS A 128 -7.41 -8.40 -1.20
CA CYS A 128 -7.74 -9.80 -1.06
C CYS A 128 -6.46 -10.64 -1.13
N GLY A 129 -6.21 -11.45 -0.09
CA GLY A 129 -5.07 -12.38 -0.10
C GLY A 129 -5.20 -13.39 -1.22
N ALA A 130 -4.15 -13.57 -2.02
CA ALA A 130 -4.12 -14.45 -3.17
C ALA A 130 -2.81 -15.21 -3.25
N GLY A 131 -2.87 -16.43 -3.76
CA GLY A 131 -1.68 -17.18 -4.12
C GLY A 131 -1.21 -16.80 -5.51
N HIS A 132 -0.02 -16.25 -5.63
CA HIS A 132 0.65 -16.02 -6.91
C HIS A 132 1.81 -16.99 -7.09
N ALA A 133 2.14 -17.33 -8.33
CA ALA A 133 3.22 -18.29 -8.62
C ALA A 133 4.62 -17.84 -8.17
N ARG A 134 4.78 -16.57 -7.77
CA ARG A 134 6.04 -15.97 -7.30
C ARG A 134 6.21 -15.96 -5.78
N PHE A 135 5.21 -16.41 -5.05
CA PHE A 135 5.20 -16.38 -3.58
C PHE A 135 5.03 -17.78 -2.98
#